data_ba99855e8125098d820a682f32eaffe5
#
_entry.id   ba99855e8125098d820a682f32eaffe5
#
_cell.length_a   1.000
_cell.length_b   1.000
_cell.length_c   1.000
_cell.angle_alpha   90.00
_cell.angle_beta   90.00
_cell.angle_gamma   90.00
#
_symmetry.space_group_name_H-M   'P 1'
#
loop_
_entity.id
_entity.type
_entity.pdbx_description
1 polymer ?
#
loop_
_entity_poly.entity_id
_entity_poly.type
_entity_poly.pdbx_seq_one_letter_code
_entity_poly.pdbx_strand_id
1 'polypeptide(L)'
;IMSKCHYKNECAYFKMRNKLKEGNRYIRLNEYKPKVIIVNQDMLMMNFKKLTFGKESLIYDDPCMLIIDEVHNLEEKQRANMTKTINSKTVINKIKEGANRVGSRSRYLKNIKMIEDWFNLQKDSAKSEIYKNGNCLSTGRVDIKPVSHHQMAKLISMTKEIVEEFDVNNIAVFKQSSLVSNEQLEIANNLLTLFKNLQNNSDKYIFWTEITKQDQIDISFCPNNIAETLRKTVFSTSYPVVCLSATITNKTNNENSYEYIKEIIGFKGYEEDIKYNDFPYKESRLYIPPNLPKFDKRDVKYYEEIGKHIFELASQNKGGTLILFTAKDDIDGVYNDLSKRKFNKTIYVDDGSKSQNEIIESFKKTKGVILGTGVFWEGIDLKNELLTLLVIVRLPFPTIDPITKYKITKLNDSNEAVIVPEMIIKLKQGVGRLVRTKQDKGLLVLLDSRMNKPIYKHKEAVLDALPIKNMIHKDEVKDFLNNI
;
A
#
# COMPACT_ATOMS: atom_id res chain seq x y z
N ILE A 1 -6.04 -15.66 14.39
CA ILE A 1 -6.35 -16.61 13.28
C ILE A 1 -5.47 -17.86 13.40
N MET A 2 -4.15 -17.73 13.63
CA MET A 2 -3.22 -18.88 13.69
C MET A 2 -3.44 -19.85 14.87
N SER A 3 -3.97 -19.40 16.00
CA SER A 3 -4.24 -20.27 17.17
C SER A 3 -5.42 -21.24 16.98
N LYS A 4 -6.29 -20.98 16.00
CA LYS A 4 -7.51 -21.75 15.70
C LYS A 4 -7.42 -22.64 14.45
N CYS A 5 -6.22 -22.81 13.88
CA CYS A 5 -6.06 -23.62 12.66
C CYS A 5 -6.13 -25.14 13.00
N HIS A 6 -7.09 -25.86 12.40
CA HIS A 6 -7.25 -27.31 12.59
C HIS A 6 -6.06 -28.15 12.11
N TYR A 7 -5.32 -27.65 11.09
CA TYR A 7 -4.13 -28.33 10.53
C TYR A 7 -2.82 -27.94 11.21
N LYS A 8 -2.88 -27.32 12.39
CA LYS A 8 -1.73 -26.78 13.12
C LYS A 8 -0.59 -27.79 13.29
N ASN A 9 -0.89 -29.05 13.59
CA ASN A 9 0.10 -30.10 13.88
C ASN A 9 0.69 -30.74 12.62
N GLU A 10 0.04 -30.61 11.47
CA GLU A 10 0.46 -31.20 10.18
C GLU A 10 1.12 -30.15 9.25
N CYS A 11 0.82 -28.86 9.49
CA CYS A 11 1.29 -27.78 8.66
C CYS A 11 2.82 -27.63 8.74
N ALA A 12 3.48 -27.72 7.59
CA ALA A 12 4.94 -27.56 7.49
C ALA A 12 5.42 -26.20 8.06
N TYR A 13 4.64 -25.14 7.89
CA TYR A 13 4.91 -23.82 8.48
C TYR A 13 4.87 -23.87 10.02
N PHE A 14 3.87 -24.53 10.61
CA PHE A 14 3.78 -24.67 12.07
C PHE A 14 4.89 -25.56 12.63
N LYS A 15 5.25 -26.64 11.94
CA LYS A 15 6.38 -27.52 12.33
C LYS A 15 7.69 -26.73 12.29
N MET A 16 7.93 -25.95 11.24
CA MET A 16 9.11 -25.07 11.12
C MET A 16 9.11 -23.96 12.18
N ARG A 17 7.95 -23.31 12.41
CA ARG A 17 7.78 -22.30 13.45
C ARG A 17 8.00 -22.84 14.86
N ASN A 18 7.51 -24.04 15.15
CA ASN A 18 7.71 -24.66 16.46
C ASN A 18 9.17 -25.07 16.67
N LYS A 19 9.84 -25.65 15.64
CA LYS A 19 11.29 -25.88 15.69
C LYS A 19 12.10 -24.59 15.88
N LEU A 20 11.61 -23.47 15.34
CA LEU A 20 12.20 -22.14 15.55
C LEU A 20 11.88 -21.53 16.91
N LYS A 21 10.77 -21.96 17.58
CA LYS A 21 10.41 -21.55 18.94
C LYS A 21 11.11 -22.36 20.01
N GLU A 22 11.35 -23.66 19.77
CA GLU A 22 12.06 -24.57 20.68
C GLU A 22 13.56 -24.29 20.78
N GLY A 23 14.15 -23.59 19.80
CA GLY A 23 15.43 -22.93 19.96
C GLY A 23 15.18 -21.44 19.76
N ASN A 24 15.42 -20.63 20.76
CA ASN A 24 15.35 -19.19 20.63
C ASN A 24 16.06 -18.78 19.33
N ARG A 25 15.32 -18.21 18.35
CA ARG A 25 15.83 -17.88 17.00
C ARG A 25 17.09 -17.03 17.08
N TYR A 26 17.15 -16.18 18.09
CA TYR A 26 18.30 -15.34 18.43
C TYR A 26 19.52 -16.18 18.85
N ILE A 27 19.33 -17.18 19.72
CA ILE A 27 20.42 -18.09 20.15
C ILE A 27 20.99 -18.83 18.94
N ARG A 28 20.14 -19.36 18.05
CA ARG A 28 20.61 -20.05 16.84
C ARG A 28 21.33 -19.15 15.87
N LEU A 29 20.86 -17.93 15.62
CA LEU A 29 21.56 -16.96 14.77
C LEU A 29 22.93 -16.59 15.35
N ASN A 30 23.03 -16.45 16.67
CA ASN A 30 24.29 -16.19 17.36
C ASN A 30 25.23 -17.39 17.38
N GLU A 31 24.71 -18.62 17.51
CA GLU A 31 25.51 -19.85 17.48
C GLU A 31 26.06 -20.16 16.09
N TYR A 32 25.25 -20.03 15.04
CA TYR A 32 25.65 -20.38 13.67
C TYR A 32 26.30 -19.23 12.91
N LYS A 33 26.21 -17.99 13.38
CA LYS A 33 26.77 -16.78 12.75
C LYS A 33 26.64 -16.79 11.23
N PRO A 34 25.41 -16.78 10.68
CA PRO A 34 25.21 -16.86 9.24
C PRO A 34 25.91 -15.70 8.54
N LYS A 35 26.55 -15.98 7.39
CA LYS A 35 27.23 -14.94 6.60
C LYS A 35 26.26 -13.96 5.96
N VAL A 36 25.04 -14.41 5.63
CA VAL A 36 23.99 -13.61 5.01
C VAL A 36 22.66 -13.94 5.69
N ILE A 37 21.90 -12.91 6.03
CA ILE A 37 20.55 -13.01 6.58
C ILE A 37 19.61 -12.24 5.66
N ILE A 38 18.62 -12.92 5.09
CA ILE A 38 17.60 -12.31 4.22
C ILE A 38 16.31 -12.16 5.00
N VAL A 39 15.79 -10.95 5.06
CA VAL A 39 14.51 -10.61 5.70
C VAL A 39 13.70 -9.68 4.80
N ASN A 40 12.39 -9.65 4.95
CA ASN A 40 11.58 -8.62 4.30
C ASN A 40 11.69 -7.28 5.04
N GLN A 41 11.34 -6.20 4.36
CA GLN A 41 11.40 -4.85 4.94
C GLN A 41 10.49 -4.70 6.16
N ASP A 42 9.34 -5.38 6.23
CA ASP A 42 8.45 -5.33 7.40
C ASP A 42 9.14 -5.88 8.65
N MET A 43 9.85 -7.01 8.53
CA MET A 43 10.65 -7.58 9.62
C MET A 43 11.80 -6.63 10.03
N LEU A 44 12.45 -6.00 9.05
CA LEU A 44 13.50 -5.02 9.29
C LEU A 44 12.97 -3.82 10.10
N MET A 45 11.82 -3.25 9.70
CA MET A 45 11.19 -2.13 10.41
C MET A 45 10.75 -2.53 11.82
N MET A 46 10.21 -3.74 12.00
CA MET A 46 9.88 -4.26 13.33
C MET A 46 11.12 -4.43 14.22
N ASN A 47 12.25 -4.84 13.64
CA ASN A 47 13.51 -4.97 14.35
C ASN A 47 13.98 -3.60 14.87
N PHE A 48 14.06 -2.60 14.02
CA PHE A 48 14.44 -1.25 14.40
C PHE A 48 13.51 -0.65 15.46
N LYS A 49 12.20 -0.87 15.32
CA LYS A 49 11.22 -0.45 16.33
C LYS A 49 11.50 -1.07 17.70
N LYS A 50 11.84 -2.37 17.77
CA LYS A 50 12.20 -3.03 19.04
C LYS A 50 13.47 -2.45 19.63
N LEU A 51 14.51 -2.26 18.80
CA LEU A 51 15.78 -1.67 19.25
C LEU A 51 15.59 -0.26 19.80
N THR A 52 14.72 0.56 19.20
CA THR A 52 14.38 1.90 19.70
C THR A 52 13.76 1.87 21.11
N PHE A 53 13.07 0.79 21.48
CA PHE A 53 12.54 0.59 22.83
C PHE A 53 13.49 -0.17 23.76
N GLY A 54 14.78 -0.31 23.42
CA GLY A 54 15.76 -1.02 24.22
C GLY A 54 15.51 -2.53 24.36
N LYS A 55 14.74 -3.11 23.41
CA LYS A 55 14.46 -4.55 23.39
C LYS A 55 15.47 -5.27 22.50
N GLU A 56 15.65 -6.58 22.78
CA GLU A 56 16.53 -7.43 21.97
C GLU A 56 16.16 -7.43 20.48
N SER A 57 17.19 -7.51 19.63
CA SER A 57 17.04 -7.63 18.19
C SER A 57 16.22 -8.86 17.79
N LEU A 58 15.48 -8.75 16.71
CA LEU A 58 14.74 -9.86 16.10
C LEU A 58 15.56 -10.62 15.05
N ILE A 59 16.64 -10.00 14.55
CA ILE A 59 17.40 -10.50 13.41
C ILE A 59 18.80 -10.90 13.90
N TYR A 60 19.69 -9.96 14.02
CA TYR A 60 21.08 -10.14 14.44
C TYR A 60 21.65 -8.80 14.91
N ASP A 61 22.45 -8.79 15.95
CA ASP A 61 22.85 -7.55 16.61
C ASP A 61 24.08 -6.87 16.00
N ASP A 62 24.88 -7.59 15.24
CA ASP A 62 26.17 -7.08 14.75
C ASP A 62 26.38 -7.39 13.25
N PRO A 63 25.55 -6.82 12.34
CA PRO A 63 25.77 -6.97 10.91
C PRO A 63 26.96 -6.09 10.47
N CYS A 64 27.76 -6.58 9.53
CA CYS A 64 28.85 -5.79 8.94
C CYS A 64 28.33 -4.80 7.87
N MET A 65 27.13 -5.02 7.33
CA MET A 65 26.49 -4.20 6.30
C MET A 65 24.99 -4.49 6.25
N LEU A 66 24.20 -3.47 5.94
CA LEU A 66 22.78 -3.59 5.62
C LEU A 66 22.56 -3.25 4.14
N ILE A 67 21.97 -4.16 3.38
CA ILE A 67 21.55 -3.90 2.00
C ILE A 67 20.01 -3.89 1.96
N ILE A 68 19.43 -2.79 1.50
CA ILE A 68 17.99 -2.59 1.36
C ILE A 68 17.65 -2.56 -0.12
N ASP A 69 17.06 -3.64 -0.60
CA ASP A 69 16.53 -3.71 -1.96
C ASP A 69 15.12 -3.12 -2.02
N GLU A 70 14.73 -2.60 -3.19
CA GLU A 70 13.45 -1.90 -3.43
C GLU A 70 13.20 -0.78 -2.40
N VAL A 71 14.22 0.04 -2.18
CA VAL A 71 14.23 1.09 -1.13
C VAL A 71 13.10 2.12 -1.27
N HIS A 72 12.53 2.25 -2.46
CA HIS A 72 11.38 3.12 -2.70
C HIS A 72 10.14 2.76 -1.86
N ASN A 73 10.05 1.52 -1.36
CA ASN A 73 8.98 1.08 -0.46
C ASN A 73 9.26 1.36 1.03
N LEU A 74 10.47 1.78 1.38
CA LEU A 74 10.92 1.87 2.76
C LEU A 74 10.09 2.85 3.61
N GLU A 75 9.73 3.99 3.03
CA GLU A 75 8.89 5.00 3.71
C GLU A 75 7.50 4.45 4.00
N GLU A 76 6.86 3.82 3.02
CA GLU A 76 5.53 3.21 3.18
C GLU A 76 5.56 2.09 4.22
N LYS A 77 6.57 1.22 4.19
CA LYS A 77 6.74 0.13 5.16
C LYS A 77 6.95 0.64 6.58
N GLN A 78 7.79 1.67 6.75
CA GLN A 78 7.98 2.29 8.06
C GLN A 78 6.71 2.99 8.54
N ARG A 79 6.02 3.71 7.67
CA ARG A 79 4.74 4.36 7.98
C ARG A 79 3.71 3.33 8.43
N ALA A 80 3.52 2.25 7.68
CA ALA A 80 2.61 1.15 8.03
C ALA A 80 2.95 0.54 9.39
N ASN A 81 4.24 0.33 9.69
CA ASN A 81 4.70 -0.21 10.97
C ASN A 81 4.42 0.74 12.16
N MET A 82 4.40 2.04 11.92
CA MET A 82 4.13 3.05 12.96
C MET A 82 2.66 3.47 13.03
N THR A 83 1.85 3.10 12.05
CA THR A 83 0.42 3.41 12.04
C THR A 83 -0.30 2.65 13.16
N LYS A 84 -1.10 3.38 13.92
CA LYS A 84 -2.08 2.83 14.85
C LYS A 84 -3.47 2.99 14.26
N THR A 85 -4.26 1.92 14.28
CA THR A 85 -5.64 1.93 13.78
C THR A 85 -6.59 1.56 14.90
N ILE A 86 -7.67 2.32 15.02
CA ILE A 86 -8.72 2.17 16.02
C ILE A 86 -10.04 1.94 15.29
N ASN A 87 -10.57 0.72 15.41
CA ASN A 87 -11.88 0.36 14.85
C ASN A 87 -12.99 0.76 15.82
N SER A 88 -13.96 1.54 15.36
CA SER A 88 -15.04 2.11 16.17
C SER A 88 -15.85 1.03 16.92
N LYS A 89 -16.28 -0.03 16.21
CA LYS A 89 -17.10 -1.09 16.80
C LYS A 89 -16.33 -1.90 17.84
N THR A 90 -15.08 -2.23 17.54
CA THR A 90 -14.21 -2.99 18.45
C THR A 90 -13.99 -2.21 19.74
N VAL A 91 -13.67 -0.92 19.64
CA VAL A 91 -13.43 -0.06 20.81
C VAL A 91 -14.68 0.06 21.68
N ILE A 92 -15.82 0.39 21.08
CA ILE A 92 -17.07 0.56 21.81
C ILE A 92 -17.50 -0.74 22.51
N ASN A 93 -17.43 -1.87 21.81
CA ASN A 93 -17.79 -3.17 22.40
C ASN A 93 -16.87 -3.55 23.56
N LYS A 94 -15.55 -3.40 23.41
CA LYS A 94 -14.58 -3.73 24.46
C LYS A 94 -14.71 -2.83 25.70
N ILE A 95 -14.99 -1.55 25.51
CA ILE A 95 -15.24 -0.63 26.63
C ILE A 95 -16.57 -1.00 27.34
N LYS A 96 -17.64 -1.31 26.60
CA LYS A 96 -18.92 -1.77 27.17
C LYS A 96 -18.76 -3.07 27.95
N GLU A 97 -18.03 -4.05 27.40
CA GLU A 97 -17.73 -5.30 28.09
C GLU A 97 -16.98 -5.09 29.41
N GLY A 98 -15.94 -4.25 29.40
CA GLY A 98 -15.16 -3.90 30.58
C GLY A 98 -16.01 -3.19 31.65
N ALA A 99 -16.76 -2.17 31.25
CA ALA A 99 -17.66 -1.43 32.15
C ALA A 99 -18.75 -2.33 32.79
N ASN A 100 -19.28 -3.29 32.05
CA ASN A 100 -20.24 -4.25 32.58
C ASN A 100 -19.63 -5.17 33.64
N ARG A 101 -18.38 -5.62 33.45
CA ARG A 101 -17.68 -6.48 34.41
C ARG A 101 -17.34 -5.77 35.73
N VAL A 102 -16.96 -4.50 35.61
CA VAL A 102 -16.67 -3.66 36.78
C VAL A 102 -17.92 -3.24 37.53
N GLY A 103 -19.13 -3.48 36.99
CA GLY A 103 -20.39 -3.04 37.60
C GLY A 103 -20.69 -1.54 37.47
N SER A 104 -19.88 -0.80 36.76
CA SER A 104 -19.96 0.65 36.59
C SER A 104 -20.76 1.09 35.34
N ARG A 105 -21.60 0.20 34.81
CA ARG A 105 -22.30 0.41 33.55
C ARG A 105 -23.06 1.75 33.48
N SER A 106 -23.80 2.10 34.51
CA SER A 106 -24.59 3.33 34.56
C SER A 106 -23.73 4.58 34.61
N ARG A 107 -22.59 4.53 35.31
CA ARG A 107 -21.63 5.64 35.45
C ARG A 107 -20.99 6.01 34.11
N TYR A 108 -20.63 5.00 33.28
CA TYR A 108 -19.93 5.22 32.01
C TYR A 108 -20.82 5.26 30.77
N LEU A 109 -22.11 4.96 30.88
CA LEU A 109 -23.02 4.99 29.73
C LEU A 109 -22.99 6.32 28.99
N LYS A 110 -22.96 7.45 29.73
CA LYS A 110 -22.87 8.78 29.14
C LYS A 110 -21.52 9.00 28.43
N ASN A 111 -20.42 8.53 29.04
CA ASN A 111 -19.08 8.66 28.47
C ASN A 111 -18.96 7.84 27.17
N ILE A 112 -19.44 6.60 27.20
CA ILE A 112 -19.48 5.71 26.03
C ILE A 112 -20.33 6.32 24.92
N LYS A 113 -21.49 6.88 25.26
CA LYS A 113 -22.36 7.55 24.28
C LYS A 113 -21.67 8.71 23.55
N MET A 114 -20.95 9.55 24.27
CA MET A 114 -20.22 10.65 23.64
C MET A 114 -19.10 10.17 22.74
N ILE A 115 -18.42 9.08 23.08
CA ILE A 115 -17.40 8.46 22.23
C ILE A 115 -18.07 7.88 20.95
N GLU A 116 -19.23 7.22 21.08
CA GLU A 116 -20.04 6.73 19.95
C GLU A 116 -20.47 7.89 19.04
N ASP A 117 -20.98 8.98 19.61
CA ASP A 117 -21.42 10.15 18.87
C ASP A 117 -20.26 10.81 18.08
N TRP A 118 -19.06 10.82 18.68
CA TRP A 118 -17.87 11.30 17.98
C TRP A 118 -17.48 10.37 16.79
N PHE A 119 -17.52 9.04 16.96
CA PHE A 119 -17.29 8.11 15.86
C PHE A 119 -18.34 8.26 14.75
N ASN A 120 -19.61 8.46 15.10
CA ASN A 120 -20.67 8.67 14.12
C ASN A 120 -20.45 9.97 13.33
N LEU A 121 -20.05 11.06 14.01
CA LEU A 121 -19.68 12.31 13.34
C LEU A 121 -18.55 12.10 12.32
N GLN A 122 -17.52 11.32 12.67
CA GLN A 122 -16.43 11.01 11.75
C GLN A 122 -16.91 10.17 10.57
N LYS A 123 -17.80 9.20 10.82
CA LYS A 123 -18.39 8.35 9.79
C LYS A 123 -19.20 9.14 8.77
N ASP A 124 -20.08 10.01 9.26
CA ASP A 124 -20.94 10.83 8.40
C ASP A 124 -20.11 11.81 7.57
N SER A 125 -19.09 12.41 8.18
CA SER A 125 -18.15 13.27 7.46
C SER A 125 -17.38 12.51 6.38
N ALA A 126 -16.86 11.31 6.70
CA ALA A 126 -16.13 10.49 5.75
C ALA A 126 -17.02 10.05 4.58
N LYS A 127 -18.26 9.62 4.85
CA LYS A 127 -19.23 9.30 3.80
C LYS A 127 -19.49 10.49 2.87
N SER A 128 -19.73 11.67 3.46
CA SER A 128 -19.96 12.89 2.68
C SER A 128 -18.78 13.25 1.77
N GLU A 129 -17.54 13.06 2.24
CA GLU A 129 -16.35 13.40 1.47
C GLU A 129 -16.04 12.37 0.39
N ILE A 130 -16.14 11.06 0.71
CA ILE A 130 -15.90 9.98 -0.24
C ILE A 130 -16.87 10.04 -1.42
N TYR A 131 -18.14 10.34 -1.16
CA TYR A 131 -19.20 10.38 -2.18
C TYR A 131 -19.48 11.78 -2.74
N LYS A 132 -18.69 12.78 -2.36
CA LYS A 132 -18.85 14.14 -2.86
C LYS A 132 -18.72 14.19 -4.38
N ASN A 133 -19.74 14.72 -5.04
CA ASN A 133 -19.80 14.86 -6.51
C ASN A 133 -19.76 13.53 -7.30
N GLY A 134 -20.16 12.40 -6.71
CA GLY A 134 -20.16 11.10 -7.38
C GLY A 134 -18.75 10.53 -7.64
N ASN A 135 -17.71 11.17 -7.13
CA ASN A 135 -16.34 10.69 -7.22
C ASN A 135 -15.93 9.98 -5.92
N CYS A 136 -15.80 8.66 -5.96
CA CYS A 136 -15.24 7.89 -4.86
C CYS A 136 -13.71 8.06 -4.83
N LEU A 137 -13.15 8.36 -3.65
CA LEU A 137 -11.69 8.36 -3.46
C LEU A 137 -11.18 6.92 -3.54
N SER A 138 -10.13 6.68 -4.33
CA SER A 138 -9.58 5.34 -4.55
C SER A 138 -9.07 4.65 -3.30
N THR A 139 -8.59 5.39 -2.31
CA THR A 139 -8.08 4.86 -1.02
C THR A 139 -9.13 4.85 0.07
N GLY A 140 -10.20 5.60 -0.07
CA GLY A 140 -11.19 5.80 0.99
C GLY A 140 -10.68 6.55 2.22
N ARG A 141 -9.44 7.05 2.21
CA ARG A 141 -8.83 7.82 3.31
C ARG A 141 -9.23 9.27 3.24
N VAL A 142 -9.86 9.75 4.28
CA VAL A 142 -10.28 11.15 4.40
C VAL A 142 -9.77 11.77 5.69
N ASP A 143 -9.65 13.10 5.69
CA ASP A 143 -9.23 13.83 6.88
C ASP A 143 -10.24 13.65 8.02
N ILE A 144 -9.75 13.61 9.25
CA ILE A 144 -10.62 13.61 10.43
C ILE A 144 -11.33 14.97 10.53
N LYS A 145 -12.65 14.92 10.73
CA LYS A 145 -13.43 16.14 11.00
C LYS A 145 -13.03 16.72 12.36
N PRO A 146 -12.53 17.95 12.40
CA PRO A 146 -12.17 18.59 13.67
C PRO A 146 -13.41 18.85 14.53
N VAL A 147 -13.22 18.75 15.83
CA VAL A 147 -14.20 19.17 16.84
C VAL A 147 -13.62 20.31 17.68
N SER A 148 -14.45 21.03 18.41
CA SER A 148 -13.95 22.12 19.24
C SER A 148 -12.98 21.63 20.32
N HIS A 149 -12.05 22.48 20.73
CA HIS A 149 -11.10 22.18 21.82
C HIS A 149 -11.81 21.71 23.10
N HIS A 150 -12.92 22.31 23.44
CA HIS A 150 -13.74 21.95 24.59
C HIS A 150 -14.33 20.53 24.44
N GLN A 151 -14.86 20.18 23.27
CA GLN A 151 -15.38 18.82 23.02
C GLN A 151 -14.26 17.78 23.08
N MET A 152 -13.08 18.06 22.53
CA MET A 152 -11.93 17.16 22.59
C MET A 152 -11.42 16.99 24.02
N ALA A 153 -11.31 18.07 24.80
CA ALA A 153 -10.93 18.02 26.23
C ALA A 153 -11.90 17.13 27.04
N LYS A 154 -13.19 17.23 26.73
CA LYS A 154 -14.21 16.38 27.36
C LYS A 154 -14.09 14.92 26.99
N LEU A 155 -13.84 14.59 25.71
CA LEU A 155 -13.57 13.21 25.26
C LEU A 155 -12.33 12.63 25.95
N ILE A 156 -11.27 13.43 26.10
CA ILE A 156 -10.04 13.02 26.82
C ILE A 156 -10.36 12.74 28.29
N SER A 157 -11.04 13.65 29.00
CA SER A 157 -11.39 13.46 30.40
C SER A 157 -12.20 12.19 30.63
N MET A 158 -13.25 11.98 29.82
CA MET A 158 -14.12 10.82 29.92
C MET A 158 -13.39 9.51 29.62
N THR A 159 -12.51 9.50 28.59
CA THR A 159 -11.72 8.33 28.26
C THR A 159 -10.67 8.04 29.33
N LYS A 160 -10.10 9.06 29.93
CA LYS A 160 -9.15 8.95 31.04
C LYS A 160 -9.81 8.28 32.25
N GLU A 161 -11.02 8.69 32.61
CA GLU A 161 -11.79 8.05 33.71
C GLU A 161 -11.98 6.54 33.44
N ILE A 162 -12.31 6.15 32.20
CA ILE A 162 -12.43 4.73 31.80
C ILE A 162 -11.10 3.99 31.95
N VAL A 163 -10.00 4.60 31.50
CA VAL A 163 -8.66 4.00 31.59
C VAL A 163 -8.26 3.80 33.06
N GLU A 164 -8.44 4.81 33.91
CA GLU A 164 -8.10 4.74 35.34
C GLU A 164 -8.88 3.64 36.06
N GLU A 165 -10.18 3.53 35.78
CA GLU A 165 -11.01 2.47 36.34
C GLU A 165 -10.60 1.07 35.84
N PHE A 166 -10.25 0.97 34.54
CA PHE A 166 -9.79 -0.30 33.95
C PHE A 166 -8.44 -0.72 34.51
N ASP A 167 -7.53 0.23 34.74
CA ASP A 167 -6.20 -0.04 35.30
C ASP A 167 -6.29 -0.60 36.72
N VAL A 168 -7.09 0.03 37.59
CA VAL A 168 -7.34 -0.44 38.96
C VAL A 168 -7.92 -1.86 38.95
N ASN A 169 -8.86 -2.16 38.05
CA ASN A 169 -9.51 -3.49 38.01
C ASN A 169 -8.69 -4.55 37.23
N ASN A 170 -7.64 -4.14 36.51
CA ASN A 170 -6.65 -5.02 35.90
C ASN A 170 -5.58 -5.46 36.93
N ILE A 171 -5.16 -4.59 37.82
CA ILE A 171 -4.16 -4.83 38.86
C ILE A 171 -4.69 -5.80 39.96
N ALA A 172 -6.01 -5.90 40.13
CA ALA A 172 -6.65 -6.81 41.11
C ALA A 172 -6.40 -8.33 40.87
N VAL A 173 -5.36 -8.65 40.10
CA VAL A 173 -4.90 -10.00 39.69
C VAL A 173 -4.48 -10.91 40.85
N PHE A 174 -4.34 -10.41 42.07
CA PHE A 174 -3.95 -11.25 43.24
C PHE A 174 -5.09 -12.09 43.81
N LYS A 175 -6.32 -11.98 43.34
CA LYS A 175 -7.45 -12.84 43.72
C LYS A 175 -8.28 -13.28 42.50
N GLN A 176 -7.86 -14.34 41.89
CA GLN A 176 -8.59 -15.30 41.01
C GLN A 176 -9.27 -14.81 39.71
N SER A 177 -9.50 -13.57 39.37
CA SER A 177 -9.83 -13.11 37.99
C SER A 177 -9.78 -11.59 37.90
N SER A 178 -8.95 -11.05 36.99
CA SER A 178 -9.04 -9.65 36.63
C SER A 178 -10.42 -9.37 36.02
N LEU A 179 -11.13 -8.35 36.51
CA LEU A 179 -12.42 -7.94 35.97
C LEU A 179 -12.26 -7.34 34.57
N VAL A 180 -11.10 -6.73 34.28
CA VAL A 180 -10.75 -6.14 33.01
C VAL A 180 -9.54 -6.84 32.43
N SER A 181 -9.60 -7.26 31.16
CA SER A 181 -8.48 -7.88 30.45
C SER A 181 -7.43 -6.86 30.01
N ASN A 182 -6.18 -7.30 29.84
CA ASN A 182 -5.11 -6.47 29.26
C ASN A 182 -5.50 -5.89 27.88
N GLU A 183 -6.21 -6.65 27.05
CA GLU A 183 -6.73 -6.20 25.77
C GLU A 183 -7.69 -5.02 25.91
N GLN A 184 -8.60 -5.06 26.87
CA GLN A 184 -9.58 -3.97 27.11
C GLN A 184 -8.89 -2.69 27.60
N LEU A 185 -7.93 -2.84 28.52
CA LEU A 185 -7.13 -1.71 28.99
C LEU A 185 -6.27 -1.11 27.88
N GLU A 186 -5.63 -1.94 27.05
CA GLU A 186 -4.83 -1.48 25.91
C GLU A 186 -5.68 -0.71 24.90
N ILE A 187 -6.87 -1.22 24.58
CA ILE A 187 -7.79 -0.55 23.65
C ILE A 187 -8.24 0.81 24.20
N ALA A 188 -8.59 0.92 25.48
CA ALA A 188 -8.95 2.17 26.11
C ALA A 188 -7.77 3.17 26.12
N ASN A 189 -6.55 2.72 26.40
CA ASN A 189 -5.34 3.52 26.33
C ASN A 189 -5.02 3.99 24.90
N ASN A 190 -5.24 3.16 23.89
CA ASN A 190 -5.04 3.53 22.49
C ASN A 190 -6.04 4.64 22.08
N LEU A 191 -7.29 4.56 22.52
CA LEU A 191 -8.29 5.60 22.28
C LEU A 191 -7.92 6.92 22.99
N LEU A 192 -7.47 6.84 24.24
CA LEU A 192 -6.99 8.01 24.99
C LEU A 192 -5.78 8.66 24.28
N THR A 193 -4.88 7.85 23.77
CA THR A 193 -3.71 8.31 23.01
C THR A 193 -4.11 9.01 21.72
N LEU A 194 -5.10 8.48 20.98
CA LEU A 194 -5.65 9.14 19.80
C LEU A 194 -6.17 10.55 20.13
N PHE A 195 -7.05 10.67 21.14
CA PHE A 195 -7.63 11.97 21.51
C PHE A 195 -6.59 12.97 21.99
N LYS A 196 -5.61 12.52 22.80
CA LYS A 196 -4.50 13.39 23.23
C LYS A 196 -3.65 13.87 22.05
N ASN A 197 -3.37 13.00 21.09
CA ASN A 197 -2.60 13.39 19.91
C ASN A 197 -3.38 14.34 19.00
N LEU A 198 -4.69 14.14 18.84
CA LEU A 198 -5.55 15.06 18.09
C LEU A 198 -5.59 16.47 18.73
N GLN A 199 -5.55 16.57 20.07
CA GLN A 199 -5.60 17.85 20.76
C GLN A 199 -4.22 18.54 20.83
N ASN A 200 -3.16 17.79 21.18
CA ASN A 200 -1.90 18.38 21.62
C ASN A 200 -0.72 18.17 20.64
N ASN A 201 -0.85 17.27 19.70
CA ASN A 201 0.22 16.87 18.78
C ASN A 201 -0.26 16.74 17.32
N SER A 202 -1.30 17.50 16.95
CA SER A 202 -1.85 17.44 15.58
C SER A 202 -0.82 17.81 14.50
N ASP A 203 0.18 18.62 14.86
CA ASP A 203 1.33 19.02 14.04
C ASP A 203 2.39 17.92 13.85
N LYS A 204 2.36 16.86 14.69
CA LYS A 204 3.35 15.76 14.67
C LYS A 204 2.83 14.46 14.06
N TYR A 205 1.53 14.38 13.83
CA TYR A 205 0.87 13.18 13.32
C TYR A 205 0.01 13.49 12.11
N ILE A 206 -0.15 12.49 11.25
CA ILE A 206 -1.17 12.47 10.21
C ILE A 206 -2.30 11.59 10.72
N PHE A 207 -3.54 12.06 10.58
CA PHE A 207 -4.75 11.35 10.98
C PHE A 207 -5.66 11.16 9.78
N TRP A 208 -6.33 10.01 9.72
CA TRP A 208 -7.34 9.78 8.69
C TRP A 208 -8.41 8.81 9.16
N THR A 209 -9.54 8.86 8.48
CA THR A 209 -10.67 7.96 8.63
C THR A 209 -10.85 7.12 7.38
N GLU A 210 -11.11 5.82 7.53
CA GLU A 210 -11.46 4.89 6.46
C GLU A 210 -12.79 4.20 6.80
N ILE A 211 -13.66 4.00 5.79
CA ILE A 211 -14.88 3.22 5.96
C ILE A 211 -14.59 1.78 5.57
N THR A 212 -14.87 0.85 6.48
CA THR A 212 -14.67 -0.59 6.24
C THR A 212 -15.78 -1.16 5.37
N LYS A 213 -15.56 -2.33 4.78
CA LYS A 213 -16.58 -3.09 4.02
C LYS A 213 -17.85 -3.40 4.83
N GLN A 214 -17.76 -3.42 6.16
CA GLN A 214 -18.88 -3.68 7.07
C GLN A 214 -19.57 -2.39 7.53
N ASP A 215 -19.36 -1.29 6.83
CA ASP A 215 -19.88 0.05 7.16
C ASP A 215 -19.49 0.53 8.59
N GLN A 216 -18.32 0.11 9.07
CA GLN A 216 -17.69 0.61 10.28
C GLN A 216 -16.62 1.63 9.90
N ILE A 217 -16.10 2.36 10.88
CA ILE A 217 -14.98 3.26 10.62
C ILE A 217 -13.71 2.81 11.35
N ASP A 218 -12.61 2.91 10.65
CA ASP A 218 -11.28 2.83 11.17
C ASP A 218 -10.68 4.23 11.21
N ILE A 219 -10.20 4.63 12.40
CA ILE A 219 -9.44 5.85 12.56
C ILE A 219 -7.98 5.47 12.75
N SER A 220 -7.17 5.96 11.84
CA SER A 220 -5.74 5.69 11.84
C SER A 220 -4.92 6.95 12.05
N PHE A 221 -3.76 6.79 12.66
CA PHE A 221 -2.78 7.86 12.79
C PHE A 221 -1.36 7.33 12.82
N CYS A 222 -0.43 8.12 12.28
CA CYS A 222 1.00 7.82 12.28
C CYS A 222 1.82 9.10 12.43
N PRO A 223 3.08 9.02 12.88
CA PRO A 223 3.99 10.16 12.84
C PRO A 223 4.07 10.73 11.42
N ASN A 224 4.09 12.04 11.31
CA ASN A 224 4.15 12.70 10.02
C ASN A 224 5.57 12.60 9.40
N ASN A 225 6.63 12.75 10.19
CA ASN A 225 8.01 12.76 9.70
C ASN A 225 8.68 11.37 9.76
N ILE A 226 8.34 10.50 8.81
CA ILE A 226 8.93 9.16 8.68
C ILE A 226 10.41 9.26 8.29
N ALA A 227 10.80 10.22 7.46
CA ALA A 227 12.18 10.44 7.07
C ALA A 227 13.10 10.66 8.28
N GLU A 228 12.67 11.44 9.27
CA GLU A 228 13.42 11.64 10.50
C GLU A 228 13.53 10.34 11.31
N THR A 229 12.46 9.57 11.37
CA THR A 229 12.49 8.27 12.07
C THR A 229 13.48 7.32 11.42
N LEU A 230 13.45 7.18 10.08
CA LEU A 230 14.38 6.35 9.33
C LEU A 230 15.85 6.84 9.52
N ARG A 231 16.06 8.15 9.52
CA ARG A 231 17.38 8.74 9.76
C ARG A 231 17.92 8.37 11.14
N LYS A 232 17.08 8.41 12.17
CA LYS A 232 17.46 8.10 13.56
C LYS A 232 17.58 6.61 13.84
N THR A 233 17.07 5.76 12.97
CA THR A 233 17.07 4.29 13.17
C THR A 233 17.92 3.60 12.12
N VAL A 234 17.42 3.50 10.88
CA VAL A 234 18.06 2.75 9.79
C VAL A 234 19.39 3.39 9.35
N PHE A 235 19.41 4.72 9.24
CA PHE A 235 20.58 5.45 8.72
C PHE A 235 21.53 6.02 9.78
N SER A 236 21.32 5.69 11.05
CA SER A 236 22.21 6.06 12.17
C SER A 236 22.99 4.87 12.73
N THR A 237 23.01 3.75 12.02
CA THR A 237 23.73 2.54 12.42
C THR A 237 25.25 2.73 12.30
N SER A 238 26.03 1.95 13.06
CA SER A 238 27.49 1.95 13.02
C SER A 238 28.07 1.23 11.78
N TYR A 239 27.24 0.52 11.04
CA TYR A 239 27.60 -0.23 9.82
C TYR A 239 27.07 0.45 8.57
N PRO A 240 27.71 0.24 7.39
CA PRO A 240 27.26 0.80 6.12
C PRO A 240 25.85 0.34 5.74
N VAL A 241 25.08 1.26 5.18
CA VAL A 241 23.75 0.98 4.61
C VAL A 241 23.77 1.27 3.12
N VAL A 242 23.47 0.26 2.32
CA VAL A 242 23.36 0.35 0.86
C VAL A 242 21.89 0.24 0.46
N CYS A 243 21.41 1.23 -0.27
CA CYS A 243 20.05 1.30 -0.76
C CYS A 243 20.02 1.01 -2.26
N LEU A 244 19.23 0.03 -2.69
CA LEU A 244 19.11 -0.39 -4.08
C LEU A 244 17.67 -0.27 -4.55
N SER A 245 17.49 0.12 -5.80
CA SER A 245 16.23 -0.05 -6.53
C SER A 245 16.42 0.27 -8.02
N ALA A 246 15.64 -0.37 -8.87
CA ALA A 246 15.62 -0.11 -10.30
C ALA A 246 14.77 1.13 -10.70
N THR A 247 13.98 1.68 -9.78
CA THR A 247 12.90 2.64 -10.11
C THR A 247 12.96 3.95 -9.31
N ILE A 248 14.02 4.23 -8.58
CA ILE A 248 14.12 5.37 -7.65
C ILE A 248 14.49 6.71 -8.30
N THR A 249 14.93 6.70 -9.55
CA THR A 249 15.34 7.94 -10.22
C THR A 249 14.18 8.59 -10.97
N ASN A 250 14.10 9.90 -10.86
CA ASN A 250 13.29 10.76 -11.72
C ASN A 250 14.23 11.56 -12.62
N LYS A 251 13.75 12.00 -13.79
CA LYS A 251 14.52 12.93 -14.62
C LYS A 251 14.20 14.36 -14.23
N THR A 252 15.22 15.13 -13.93
CA THR A 252 15.14 16.58 -13.77
C THR A 252 16.17 17.19 -14.70
N ASN A 253 15.76 18.05 -15.61
CA ASN A 253 16.64 18.69 -16.61
C ASN A 253 17.49 17.68 -17.42
N ASN A 254 16.89 16.56 -17.84
CA ASN A 254 17.53 15.45 -18.55
C ASN A 254 18.56 14.62 -17.75
N GLU A 255 18.77 14.90 -16.48
CA GLU A 255 19.59 14.12 -15.59
C GLU A 255 18.73 13.27 -14.63
N ASN A 256 19.29 12.15 -14.17
CA ASN A 256 18.63 11.35 -13.14
C ASN A 256 18.71 12.07 -11.80
N SER A 257 17.56 12.23 -11.14
CA SER A 257 17.47 12.85 -9.83
C SER A 257 17.04 11.85 -8.77
N TYR A 258 17.70 11.86 -7.63
CA TYR A 258 17.39 11.07 -6.44
C TYR A 258 16.76 11.93 -5.34
N GLU A 259 16.56 13.23 -5.56
CA GLU A 259 16.13 14.18 -4.54
C GLU A 259 14.85 13.76 -3.86
N TYR A 260 13.83 13.38 -4.62
CA TYR A 260 12.55 12.96 -4.07
C TYR A 260 12.73 11.79 -3.08
N ILE A 261 13.38 10.70 -3.51
CA ILE A 261 13.53 9.51 -2.66
C ILE A 261 14.41 9.81 -1.43
N LYS A 262 15.51 10.54 -1.62
CA LYS A 262 16.40 10.93 -0.51
C LYS A 262 15.64 11.73 0.55
N GLU A 263 14.79 12.67 0.13
CA GLU A 263 13.99 13.48 1.06
C GLU A 263 12.92 12.65 1.77
N ILE A 264 12.21 11.78 1.06
CA ILE A 264 11.11 10.99 1.63
C ILE A 264 11.60 9.93 2.61
N ILE A 265 12.74 9.28 2.37
CA ILE A 265 13.32 8.31 3.29
C ILE A 265 14.31 8.91 4.28
N GLY A 266 14.73 10.16 4.09
CA GLY A 266 15.72 10.84 4.96
C GLY A 266 17.15 10.38 4.73
N PHE A 267 17.50 9.87 3.56
CA PHE A 267 18.84 9.40 3.22
C PHE A 267 19.76 10.59 2.88
N LYS A 268 20.97 10.60 3.46
CA LYS A 268 21.98 11.66 3.24
C LYS A 268 23.29 11.15 2.64
N GLY A 269 23.32 9.89 2.21
CA GLY A 269 24.50 9.28 1.59
C GLY A 269 24.69 9.70 0.13
N TYR A 270 25.73 9.12 -0.48
CA TYR A 270 26.06 9.30 -1.89
C TYR A 270 25.11 8.50 -2.78
N GLU A 271 24.85 9.00 -3.98
CA GLU A 271 24.12 8.32 -5.03
C GLU A 271 25.04 7.92 -6.16
N GLU A 272 24.75 6.78 -6.77
CA GLU A 272 25.42 6.29 -7.96
C GLU A 272 24.39 5.68 -8.93
N ASP A 273 24.50 6.04 -10.20
CA ASP A 273 23.63 5.53 -11.26
C ASP A 273 24.34 4.41 -12.01
N ILE A 274 24.03 3.16 -11.64
CA ILE A 274 24.60 1.99 -12.30
C ILE A 274 23.72 1.60 -13.48
N LYS A 275 24.17 1.88 -14.69
CA LYS A 275 23.47 1.56 -15.94
C LYS A 275 23.89 0.20 -16.48
N TYR A 276 23.26 -0.86 -16.03
CA TYR A 276 23.26 -2.15 -16.73
C TYR A 276 21.95 -2.32 -17.48
N ASN A 277 21.93 -1.98 -18.77
CA ASN A 277 20.73 -2.11 -19.57
C ASN A 277 20.93 -3.15 -20.68
N ASP A 278 20.97 -4.43 -20.27
CA ASP A 278 21.06 -5.57 -21.18
C ASP A 278 19.69 -6.07 -21.68
N PHE A 279 18.60 -5.39 -21.28
CA PHE A 279 17.25 -5.81 -21.67
C PHE A 279 16.89 -5.32 -23.08
N PRO A 280 16.22 -6.15 -23.90
CA PRO A 280 15.92 -5.85 -25.29
C PRO A 280 14.70 -4.94 -25.46
N TYR A 281 14.64 -3.83 -24.74
CA TYR A 281 13.53 -2.86 -24.84
C TYR A 281 13.32 -2.35 -26.29
N LYS A 282 14.36 -2.36 -27.12
CA LYS A 282 14.29 -1.93 -28.52
C LYS A 282 13.41 -2.88 -29.37
N GLU A 283 13.24 -4.12 -28.95
CA GLU A 283 12.37 -5.10 -29.62
C GLU A 283 10.92 -5.01 -29.20
N SER A 284 10.65 -4.37 -28.07
CA SER A 284 9.29 -4.10 -27.59
C SER A 284 8.72 -2.82 -28.23
N ARG A 285 7.40 -2.69 -28.20
CA ARG A 285 6.69 -1.55 -28.80
C ARG A 285 5.78 -0.88 -27.80
N LEU A 286 5.58 0.43 -28.00
CA LEU A 286 4.62 1.24 -27.26
C LEU A 286 3.47 1.61 -28.21
N TYR A 287 2.26 1.37 -27.77
CA TYR A 287 1.03 1.80 -28.46
C TYR A 287 0.16 2.67 -27.58
N ILE A 288 -0.23 3.82 -28.09
CA ILE A 288 -1.18 4.74 -27.46
C ILE A 288 -2.34 4.91 -28.46
N PRO A 289 -3.50 4.24 -28.23
CA PRO A 289 -4.63 4.35 -29.15
C PRO A 289 -5.09 5.81 -29.31
N PRO A 290 -5.41 6.26 -30.52
CA PRO A 290 -6.08 7.55 -30.69
C PRO A 290 -7.52 7.49 -30.18
N ASN A 291 -8.12 8.65 -29.92
CA ASN A 291 -9.55 8.79 -29.57
C ASN A 291 -9.99 8.03 -28.33
N LEU A 292 -9.13 7.95 -27.32
CA LEU A 292 -9.50 7.33 -26.03
C LEU A 292 -10.58 8.13 -25.29
N PRO A 293 -11.51 7.44 -24.59
CA PRO A 293 -12.54 8.11 -23.82
C PRO A 293 -11.95 8.93 -22.68
N LYS A 294 -12.57 10.09 -22.42
CA LYS A 294 -12.19 10.90 -21.26
C LYS A 294 -12.62 10.23 -19.97
N PHE A 295 -11.77 10.30 -18.98
CA PHE A 295 -11.99 9.70 -17.65
C PHE A 295 -12.91 10.54 -16.74
N ASP A 296 -13.49 11.62 -17.20
CA ASP A 296 -14.22 12.57 -16.36
C ASP A 296 -15.47 11.96 -15.68
N LYS A 297 -16.01 10.88 -16.26
CA LYS A 297 -17.13 10.12 -15.71
C LYS A 297 -16.81 8.64 -15.79
N ARG A 298 -16.92 7.95 -14.68
CA ARG A 298 -16.86 6.48 -14.59
C ARG A 298 -18.23 5.89 -14.94
N ASP A 299 -18.73 6.19 -16.14
CA ASP A 299 -20.00 5.68 -16.61
C ASP A 299 -19.82 4.38 -17.43
N VAL A 300 -20.94 3.75 -17.72
CA VAL A 300 -20.99 2.49 -18.49
C VAL A 300 -20.30 2.65 -19.84
N LYS A 301 -20.49 3.79 -20.50
CA LYS A 301 -19.92 4.07 -21.82
C LYS A 301 -18.38 4.13 -21.79
N TYR A 302 -17.80 4.72 -20.73
CA TYR A 302 -16.36 4.73 -20.54
C TYR A 302 -15.81 3.29 -20.46
N TYR A 303 -16.43 2.44 -19.65
CA TYR A 303 -15.99 1.05 -19.48
C TYR A 303 -16.20 0.21 -20.74
N GLU A 304 -17.27 0.44 -21.50
CA GLU A 304 -17.50 -0.22 -22.79
C GLU A 304 -16.43 0.13 -23.83
N GLU A 305 -16.02 1.40 -23.92
CA GLU A 305 -14.96 1.83 -24.82
C GLU A 305 -13.59 1.28 -24.41
N ILE A 306 -13.22 1.34 -23.14
CA ILE A 306 -11.98 0.74 -22.62
C ILE A 306 -12.01 -0.79 -22.79
N GLY A 307 -13.11 -1.46 -22.46
CA GLY A 307 -13.30 -2.89 -22.65
C GLY A 307 -13.16 -3.31 -24.12
N LYS A 308 -13.65 -2.49 -25.05
CA LYS A 308 -13.48 -2.72 -26.49
C LYS A 308 -12.00 -2.72 -26.89
N HIS A 309 -11.22 -1.72 -26.48
CA HIS A 309 -9.79 -1.69 -26.76
C HIS A 309 -9.06 -2.90 -26.17
N ILE A 310 -9.38 -3.26 -24.93
CA ILE A 310 -8.79 -4.42 -24.26
C ILE A 310 -9.14 -5.72 -25.00
N PHE A 311 -10.42 -5.88 -25.37
CA PHE A 311 -10.91 -7.04 -26.11
C PHE A 311 -10.20 -7.21 -27.45
N GLU A 312 -10.10 -6.13 -28.26
CA GLU A 312 -9.43 -6.14 -29.55
C GLU A 312 -7.95 -6.55 -29.42
N LEU A 313 -7.23 -5.95 -28.47
CA LEU A 313 -5.82 -6.21 -28.25
C LEU A 313 -5.56 -7.63 -27.71
N ALA A 314 -6.26 -8.02 -26.66
CA ALA A 314 -6.06 -9.30 -26.01
C ALA A 314 -6.52 -10.49 -26.86
N SER A 315 -7.51 -10.31 -27.74
CA SER A 315 -7.96 -11.35 -28.71
C SER A 315 -6.90 -11.62 -29.80
N GLN A 316 -6.12 -10.63 -30.16
CA GLN A 316 -5.04 -10.75 -31.15
C GLN A 316 -3.73 -11.28 -30.51
N ASN A 317 -3.55 -11.12 -29.21
CA ASN A 317 -2.35 -11.54 -28.52
C ASN A 317 -2.31 -13.06 -28.31
N LYS A 318 -1.27 -13.75 -28.75
CA LYS A 318 -1.11 -15.21 -28.53
C LYS A 318 -0.62 -15.52 -27.12
N GLY A 319 0.25 -14.70 -26.57
CA GLY A 319 0.78 -14.82 -25.21
C GLY A 319 -0.19 -14.35 -24.13
N GLY A 320 0.31 -14.27 -22.90
CA GLY A 320 -0.45 -13.77 -21.75
C GLY A 320 -0.63 -12.25 -21.77
N THR A 321 -1.70 -11.79 -21.17
CA THR A 321 -2.06 -10.36 -21.08
C THR A 321 -2.21 -9.94 -19.62
N LEU A 322 -1.55 -8.85 -19.24
CA LEU A 322 -1.74 -8.19 -17.94
C LEU A 322 -2.33 -6.80 -18.15
N ILE A 323 -3.42 -6.52 -17.46
CA ILE A 323 -4.09 -5.22 -17.49
C ILE A 323 -4.03 -4.61 -16.12
N LEU A 324 -3.33 -3.49 -16.00
CA LEU A 324 -3.10 -2.77 -14.75
C LEU A 324 -4.09 -1.62 -14.59
N PHE A 325 -4.81 -1.70 -13.48
CA PHE A 325 -5.75 -0.67 -13.04
C PHE A 325 -5.23 0.09 -11.82
N THR A 326 -5.71 1.30 -11.64
CA THR A 326 -5.41 2.13 -10.46
C THR A 326 -6.49 2.03 -9.37
N ALA A 327 -7.67 1.51 -9.68
CA ALA A 327 -8.78 1.33 -8.76
C ALA A 327 -9.52 0.02 -9.03
N LYS A 328 -10.09 -0.60 -7.97
CA LYS A 328 -10.87 -1.84 -8.10
C LYS A 328 -12.19 -1.65 -8.85
N ASP A 329 -12.86 -0.52 -8.63
CA ASP A 329 -14.11 -0.20 -9.32
C ASP A 329 -13.93 -0.17 -10.85
N ASP A 330 -12.76 0.23 -11.34
CA ASP A 330 -12.45 0.22 -12.76
C ASP A 330 -12.30 -1.23 -13.30
N ILE A 331 -11.81 -2.16 -12.47
CA ILE A 331 -11.78 -3.60 -12.80
C ILE A 331 -13.20 -4.12 -12.99
N ASP A 332 -14.09 -3.85 -12.01
CA ASP A 332 -15.48 -4.33 -12.04
C ASP A 332 -16.22 -3.80 -13.27
N GLY A 333 -16.05 -2.51 -13.58
CA GLY A 333 -16.64 -1.87 -14.75
C GLY A 333 -16.20 -2.52 -16.07
N VAL A 334 -14.90 -2.72 -16.24
CA VAL A 334 -14.32 -3.35 -17.44
C VAL A 334 -14.64 -4.84 -17.52
N TYR A 335 -14.58 -5.57 -16.39
CA TYR A 335 -14.93 -6.99 -16.34
C TYR A 335 -16.39 -7.24 -16.75
N ASN A 336 -17.33 -6.39 -16.28
CA ASN A 336 -18.73 -6.46 -16.65
C ASN A 336 -18.97 -6.28 -18.16
N ASP A 337 -18.15 -5.48 -18.84
CA ASP A 337 -18.18 -5.38 -20.30
C ASP A 337 -17.54 -6.59 -20.98
N LEU A 338 -16.34 -6.97 -20.58
CA LEU A 338 -15.60 -8.09 -21.17
C LEU A 338 -16.36 -9.42 -21.05
N SER A 339 -17.06 -9.65 -19.93
CA SER A 339 -17.84 -10.87 -19.70
C SER A 339 -19.04 -11.03 -20.66
N LYS A 340 -19.54 -9.94 -21.22
CA LYS A 340 -20.62 -9.94 -22.23
C LYS A 340 -20.10 -10.22 -23.65
N ARG A 341 -18.77 -10.10 -23.86
CA ARG A 341 -18.16 -10.33 -25.17
C ARG A 341 -17.80 -11.80 -25.35
N LYS A 342 -17.86 -12.30 -26.58
CA LYS A 342 -17.37 -13.64 -26.92
C LYS A 342 -15.84 -13.66 -26.90
N PHE A 343 -15.28 -13.79 -25.70
CA PHE A 343 -13.85 -13.75 -25.49
C PHE A 343 -13.28 -15.17 -25.40
N ASN A 344 -12.27 -15.47 -26.21
CA ASN A 344 -11.66 -16.80 -26.33
C ASN A 344 -10.57 -17.08 -25.28
N LYS A 345 -10.30 -16.14 -24.38
CA LYS A 345 -9.31 -16.27 -23.31
C LYS A 345 -9.96 -16.24 -21.94
N THR A 346 -9.39 -16.99 -21.01
CA THR A 346 -9.81 -16.95 -19.59
C THR A 346 -9.42 -15.62 -18.97
N ILE A 347 -10.38 -14.98 -18.31
CA ILE A 347 -10.17 -13.73 -17.56
C ILE A 347 -10.00 -14.08 -16.08
N TYR A 348 -8.94 -13.56 -15.48
CA TYR A 348 -8.63 -13.64 -14.05
C TYR A 348 -8.77 -12.27 -13.43
N VAL A 349 -9.54 -12.17 -12.36
CA VAL A 349 -9.85 -10.89 -11.70
C VAL A 349 -9.29 -10.88 -10.29
N ASP A 350 -8.63 -9.79 -9.91
CA ASP A 350 -8.18 -9.52 -8.53
C ASP A 350 -9.33 -8.90 -7.71
N ASP A 351 -10.36 -9.69 -7.46
CA ASP A 351 -11.55 -9.31 -6.67
C ASP A 351 -11.43 -9.71 -5.18
N GLY A 352 -10.37 -10.43 -4.82
CA GLY A 352 -10.14 -10.96 -3.48
C GLY A 352 -10.80 -12.32 -3.21
N SER A 353 -11.47 -12.93 -4.18
CA SER A 353 -12.04 -14.28 -4.06
C SER A 353 -10.97 -15.37 -4.08
N LYS A 354 -9.87 -15.12 -4.77
CA LYS A 354 -8.69 -16.00 -4.87
C LYS A 354 -7.45 -15.28 -4.37
N SER A 355 -6.49 -16.04 -3.86
CA SER A 355 -5.17 -15.50 -3.57
C SER A 355 -4.45 -15.14 -4.88
N GLN A 356 -3.56 -14.15 -4.82
CA GLN A 356 -2.78 -13.74 -5.99
C GLN A 356 -1.94 -14.88 -6.57
N ASN A 357 -1.39 -15.75 -5.72
CA ASN A 357 -0.65 -16.92 -6.17
C ASN A 357 -1.54 -17.90 -6.96
N GLU A 358 -2.78 -18.13 -6.54
CA GLU A 358 -3.73 -18.97 -7.30
C GLU A 358 -4.09 -18.36 -8.65
N ILE A 359 -4.25 -17.03 -8.71
CA ILE A 359 -4.47 -16.32 -9.97
C ILE A 359 -3.27 -16.50 -10.90
N ILE A 360 -2.05 -16.29 -10.42
CA ILE A 360 -0.82 -16.40 -11.19
C ILE A 360 -0.60 -17.83 -11.69
N GLU A 361 -0.76 -18.85 -10.84
CA GLU A 361 -0.57 -20.25 -11.24
C GLU A 361 -1.63 -20.71 -12.25
N SER A 362 -2.87 -20.23 -12.13
CA SER A 362 -3.92 -20.50 -13.12
C SER A 362 -3.64 -19.81 -14.46
N PHE A 363 -3.18 -18.56 -14.40
CA PHE A 363 -2.80 -17.77 -15.57
C PHE A 363 -1.62 -18.39 -16.34
N LYS A 364 -0.59 -18.87 -15.65
CA LYS A 364 0.55 -19.56 -16.30
C LYS A 364 0.14 -20.74 -17.17
N LYS A 365 -0.95 -21.43 -16.80
CA LYS A 365 -1.45 -22.59 -17.56
C LYS A 365 -2.20 -22.19 -18.82
N THR A 366 -2.90 -21.07 -18.81
CA THR A 366 -3.83 -20.67 -19.88
C THR A 366 -3.32 -19.56 -20.76
N LYS A 367 -2.32 -18.77 -20.30
CA LYS A 367 -1.89 -17.51 -20.94
C LYS A 367 -3.08 -16.59 -21.21
N GLY A 368 -4.01 -16.50 -20.23
CA GLY A 368 -5.25 -15.71 -20.33
C GLY A 368 -5.04 -14.21 -20.20
N VAL A 369 -5.99 -13.57 -19.50
CA VAL A 369 -5.96 -12.13 -19.22
C VAL A 369 -6.10 -11.92 -17.71
N ILE A 370 -5.16 -11.21 -17.09
CA ILE A 370 -5.27 -10.75 -15.70
C ILE A 370 -5.76 -9.31 -15.67
N LEU A 371 -6.82 -9.05 -14.90
CA LEU A 371 -7.24 -7.70 -14.50
C LEU A 371 -6.77 -7.48 -13.06
N GLY A 372 -5.74 -6.65 -12.85
CA GLY A 372 -5.10 -6.51 -11.54
C GLY A 372 -4.86 -5.08 -11.09
N THR A 373 -4.82 -4.90 -9.76
CA THR A 373 -4.41 -3.66 -9.08
C THR A 373 -3.30 -3.97 -8.06
N GLY A 374 -2.87 -2.96 -7.31
CA GLY A 374 -2.00 -3.12 -6.14
C GLY A 374 -0.76 -3.98 -6.43
N VAL A 375 -0.73 -5.19 -5.89
CA VAL A 375 0.40 -6.12 -6.01
C VAL A 375 0.71 -6.53 -7.46
N PHE A 376 -0.24 -6.44 -8.38
CA PHE A 376 0.01 -6.71 -9.80
C PHE A 376 0.89 -5.64 -10.47
N TRP A 377 1.00 -4.46 -9.88
CA TRP A 377 2.00 -3.46 -10.26
C TRP A 377 3.41 -3.87 -9.81
N GLU A 378 3.50 -4.62 -8.69
CA GLU A 378 4.74 -5.00 -8.03
C GLU A 378 4.76 -6.51 -7.75
N GLY A 379 5.91 -7.16 -7.79
CA GLY A 379 6.05 -8.52 -7.25
C GLY A 379 5.62 -9.70 -8.12
N ILE A 380 5.12 -9.53 -9.36
CA ILE A 380 4.78 -10.64 -10.26
C ILE A 380 5.97 -10.98 -11.16
N ASP A 381 6.28 -12.26 -11.30
CA ASP A 381 7.29 -12.78 -12.24
C ASP A 381 6.63 -13.59 -13.34
N LEU A 382 6.43 -12.95 -14.51
CA LEU A 382 5.87 -13.55 -15.72
C LEU A 382 6.86 -13.35 -16.86
N LYS A 383 7.61 -14.41 -17.22
CA LYS A 383 8.69 -14.38 -18.21
C LYS A 383 8.21 -14.90 -19.56
N ASN A 384 8.88 -14.46 -20.62
CA ASN A 384 8.69 -14.89 -21.98
C ASN A 384 7.21 -14.80 -22.44
N GLU A 385 6.70 -15.81 -23.09
CA GLU A 385 5.32 -15.87 -23.57
C GLU A 385 4.24 -15.78 -22.49
N LEU A 386 4.60 -15.82 -21.20
CA LEU A 386 3.65 -15.63 -20.12
C LEU A 386 3.15 -14.18 -20.06
N LEU A 387 3.92 -13.20 -20.56
CA LEU A 387 3.47 -11.82 -20.67
C LEU A 387 4.03 -11.17 -21.92
N THR A 388 3.20 -11.01 -22.93
CA THR A 388 3.56 -10.35 -24.20
C THR A 388 2.72 -9.08 -24.44
N LEU A 389 1.63 -8.89 -23.70
CA LEU A 389 0.81 -7.70 -23.77
C LEU A 389 0.60 -7.13 -22.36
N LEU A 390 1.08 -5.91 -22.14
CA LEU A 390 0.84 -5.14 -20.93
C LEU A 390 0.00 -3.91 -21.26
N VAL A 391 -1.15 -3.79 -20.61
CA VAL A 391 -2.05 -2.66 -20.77
C VAL A 391 -2.13 -1.87 -19.46
N ILE A 392 -1.83 -0.59 -19.51
CA ILE A 392 -2.03 0.36 -18.40
C ILE A 392 -3.23 1.22 -18.75
N VAL A 393 -4.32 1.02 -18.00
CA VAL A 393 -5.59 1.70 -18.30
C VAL A 393 -5.52 3.20 -17.97
N ARG A 394 -4.78 3.54 -16.92
CA ARG A 394 -4.55 4.94 -16.50
C ARG A 394 -3.18 5.11 -15.90
N LEU A 395 -2.60 6.28 -16.09
CA LEU A 395 -1.36 6.66 -15.39
C LEU A 395 -1.57 6.59 -13.87
N PRO A 396 -0.66 5.93 -13.14
CA PRO A 396 -0.86 5.60 -11.73
C PRO A 396 -0.53 6.78 -10.79
N PHE A 397 -1.22 7.90 -10.97
CA PHE A 397 -1.10 9.03 -10.04
C PHE A 397 -1.55 8.63 -8.64
N PRO A 398 -0.83 9.04 -7.59
CA PRO A 398 -1.28 8.83 -6.23
C PRO A 398 -2.59 9.59 -5.97
N THR A 399 -3.40 9.04 -5.09
CA THR A 399 -4.60 9.75 -4.59
C THR A 399 -4.16 10.85 -3.62
N ILE A 400 -4.82 12.00 -3.69
CA ILE A 400 -4.59 13.11 -2.77
C ILE A 400 -5.31 12.80 -1.43
N ASP A 401 -4.78 11.83 -0.70
CA ASP A 401 -5.20 11.47 0.66
C ASP A 401 -4.43 12.29 1.73
N PRO A 402 -4.74 12.17 3.02
CA PRO A 402 -4.05 12.92 4.08
C PRO A 402 -2.53 12.71 4.11
N ILE A 403 -2.05 11.52 3.73
CA ILE A 403 -0.60 11.23 3.67
C ILE A 403 0.06 11.98 2.51
N THR A 404 -0.56 11.92 1.33
CA THR A 404 -0.09 12.63 0.14
C THR A 404 -0.15 14.14 0.33
N LYS A 405 -1.21 14.67 0.95
CA LYS A 405 -1.32 16.09 1.33
C LYS A 405 -0.15 16.52 2.22
N TYR A 406 0.18 15.72 3.24
CA TYR A 406 1.33 16.04 4.10
C TYR A 406 2.65 16.05 3.33
N LYS A 407 2.89 15.07 2.44
CA LYS A 407 4.11 15.05 1.59
C LYS A 407 4.20 16.31 0.72
N ILE A 408 3.07 16.74 0.14
CA ILE A 408 2.99 17.95 -0.67
C ILE A 408 3.38 19.19 0.16
N THR A 409 2.78 19.35 1.33
CA THR A 409 3.10 20.46 2.23
C THR A 409 4.58 20.44 2.64
N LYS A 410 5.12 19.27 2.93
CA LYS A 410 6.54 19.11 3.28
C LYS A 410 7.50 19.50 2.14
N LEU A 411 7.09 19.30 0.89
CA LEU A 411 7.87 19.64 -0.30
C LEU A 411 7.41 20.98 -0.93
N ASN A 412 7.32 22.01 -0.09
CA ASN A 412 7.03 23.39 -0.46
C ASN A 412 5.68 23.59 -1.17
N ASP A 413 4.65 22.86 -0.75
CA ASP A 413 3.28 22.88 -1.29
C ASP A 413 3.23 22.60 -2.81
N SER A 414 4.22 21.90 -3.33
CA SER A 414 4.29 21.51 -4.74
C SER A 414 3.64 20.15 -4.98
N ASN A 415 2.44 20.17 -5.56
CA ASN A 415 1.79 18.93 -6.02
C ASN A 415 2.69 18.15 -6.97
N GLU A 416 3.36 18.83 -7.88
CA GLU A 416 4.22 18.22 -8.89
C GLU A 416 5.43 17.51 -8.27
N ALA A 417 6.00 18.06 -7.20
CA ALA A 417 7.16 17.48 -6.51
C ALA A 417 6.85 16.14 -5.82
N VAL A 418 5.58 15.79 -5.65
CA VAL A 418 5.14 14.52 -5.03
C VAL A 418 4.46 13.62 -6.05
N ILE A 419 3.40 14.12 -6.71
CA ILE A 419 2.54 13.24 -7.52
C ILE A 419 3.23 12.72 -8.77
N VAL A 420 4.13 13.52 -9.38
CA VAL A 420 4.86 13.09 -10.58
C VAL A 420 5.92 12.03 -10.26
N PRO A 421 6.82 12.22 -9.28
CA PRO A 421 7.76 11.18 -8.87
C PRO A 421 7.08 9.88 -8.47
N GLU A 422 6.03 9.90 -7.66
CA GLU A 422 5.31 8.69 -7.25
C GLU A 422 4.65 7.98 -8.43
N MET A 423 4.03 8.74 -9.33
CA MET A 423 3.46 8.20 -10.57
C MET A 423 4.54 7.55 -11.44
N ILE A 424 5.69 8.19 -11.62
CA ILE A 424 6.82 7.69 -12.44
C ILE A 424 7.39 6.39 -11.83
N ILE A 425 7.62 6.36 -10.53
CA ILE A 425 8.10 5.16 -9.83
C ILE A 425 7.16 3.99 -10.09
N LYS A 426 5.87 4.19 -9.86
CA LYS A 426 4.86 3.14 -10.06
C LYS A 426 4.70 2.73 -11.53
N LEU A 427 4.78 3.69 -12.45
CA LEU A 427 4.76 3.41 -13.89
C LEU A 427 5.94 2.54 -14.31
N LYS A 428 7.16 2.87 -13.88
CA LYS A 428 8.37 2.07 -14.15
C LYS A 428 8.25 0.66 -13.59
N GLN A 429 7.71 0.50 -12.39
CA GLN A 429 7.47 -0.82 -11.78
C GLN A 429 6.52 -1.66 -12.63
N GLY A 430 5.37 -1.09 -13.04
CA GLY A 430 4.41 -1.77 -13.90
C GLY A 430 5.01 -2.18 -15.24
N VAL A 431 5.72 -1.27 -15.91
CA VAL A 431 6.35 -1.55 -17.22
C VAL A 431 7.48 -2.56 -17.11
N GLY A 432 8.21 -2.56 -16.01
CA GLY A 432 9.25 -3.56 -15.72
C GLY A 432 8.73 -5.00 -15.61
N ARG A 433 7.41 -5.21 -15.66
CA ARG A 433 6.82 -6.57 -15.74
C ARG A 433 6.92 -7.17 -17.12
N LEU A 434 6.93 -6.35 -18.17
CA LEU A 434 6.89 -6.79 -19.56
C LEU A 434 8.22 -7.35 -20.08
N VAL A 435 9.35 -6.78 -19.65
CA VAL A 435 10.69 -7.21 -20.09
C VAL A 435 11.55 -7.50 -18.87
N ARG A 436 11.89 -8.76 -18.65
CA ARG A 436 12.66 -9.27 -17.49
C ARG A 436 13.85 -10.13 -17.85
N THR A 437 13.86 -10.64 -19.08
CA THR A 437 14.95 -11.47 -19.61
C THR A 437 15.42 -10.94 -20.96
N LYS A 438 16.56 -11.45 -21.45
CA LYS A 438 17.08 -11.08 -22.76
C LYS A 438 16.20 -11.56 -23.94
N GLN A 439 15.28 -12.46 -23.69
CA GLN A 439 14.36 -13.02 -24.68
C GLN A 439 12.99 -12.37 -24.65
N ASP A 440 12.67 -11.59 -23.59
CA ASP A 440 11.35 -10.98 -23.47
C ASP A 440 11.18 -9.83 -24.46
N LYS A 441 10.04 -9.83 -25.11
CA LYS A 441 9.54 -8.75 -25.96
C LYS A 441 8.03 -8.68 -25.85
N GLY A 442 7.47 -7.50 -26.01
CA GLY A 442 6.03 -7.35 -25.90
C GLY A 442 5.52 -5.96 -26.26
N LEU A 443 4.21 -5.85 -26.24
CA LEU A 443 3.50 -4.60 -26.49
C LEU A 443 3.09 -3.95 -25.17
N LEU A 444 3.55 -2.74 -24.94
CA LEU A 444 3.04 -1.85 -23.90
C LEU A 444 1.94 -0.95 -24.49
N VAL A 445 0.78 -0.94 -23.85
CA VAL A 445 -0.33 -0.08 -24.26
C VAL A 445 -0.72 0.86 -23.13
N LEU A 446 -0.85 2.15 -23.45
CA LEU A 446 -1.37 3.16 -22.52
C LEU A 446 -2.76 3.63 -22.98
N LEU A 447 -3.80 3.34 -22.19
CA LEU A 447 -5.19 3.71 -22.47
C LEU A 447 -5.62 5.02 -21.79
N ASP A 448 -4.66 5.85 -21.41
CA ASP A 448 -4.94 7.14 -20.77
C ASP A 448 -5.12 8.26 -21.82
N SER A 449 -6.34 8.77 -21.92
CA SER A 449 -6.69 9.81 -22.91
C SER A 449 -5.86 11.11 -22.78
N ARG A 450 -5.24 11.35 -21.63
CA ARG A 450 -4.35 12.51 -21.43
C ARG A 450 -3.14 12.45 -22.34
N MET A 451 -2.65 11.24 -22.65
CA MET A 451 -1.49 11.05 -23.53
C MET A 451 -1.74 11.49 -24.98
N ASN A 452 -3.02 11.57 -25.40
CA ASN A 452 -3.43 12.05 -26.73
C ASN A 452 -3.56 13.57 -26.82
N LYS A 453 -3.53 14.29 -25.69
CA LYS A 453 -3.62 15.75 -25.70
C LYS A 453 -2.29 16.33 -26.20
N PRO A 454 -2.30 17.28 -27.16
CA PRO A 454 -1.07 17.93 -27.66
C PRO A 454 -0.28 18.59 -26.53
N ILE A 455 -0.99 19.27 -25.64
CA ILE A 455 -0.41 19.98 -24.49
C ILE A 455 -0.83 19.26 -23.21
N TYR A 456 -0.15 18.15 -22.91
CA TYR A 456 -0.27 17.50 -21.60
C TYR A 456 1.06 17.66 -20.85
N LYS A 457 1.04 18.42 -19.78
CA LYS A 457 2.25 18.85 -19.04
C LYS A 457 3.17 17.71 -18.57
N HIS A 458 2.63 16.49 -18.37
CA HIS A 458 3.42 15.34 -17.93
C HIS A 458 3.77 14.36 -19.07
N LYS A 459 3.42 14.67 -20.32
CA LYS A 459 3.61 13.74 -21.45
C LYS A 459 5.08 13.37 -21.65
N GLU A 460 5.96 14.37 -21.65
CA GLU A 460 7.40 14.16 -21.79
C GLU A 460 7.96 13.33 -20.62
N ALA A 461 7.62 13.70 -19.39
CA ALA A 461 8.05 12.95 -18.21
C ALA A 461 7.63 11.47 -18.24
N VAL A 462 6.39 11.20 -18.69
CA VAL A 462 5.89 9.83 -18.88
C VAL A 462 6.68 9.09 -19.95
N LEU A 463 6.82 9.67 -21.16
CA LEU A 463 7.54 9.05 -22.26
C LEU A 463 9.02 8.85 -21.95
N ASP A 464 9.63 9.77 -21.22
CA ASP A 464 11.02 9.67 -20.77
C ASP A 464 11.24 8.59 -19.71
N ALA A 465 10.26 8.38 -18.85
CA ALA A 465 10.32 7.33 -17.84
C ALA A 465 10.21 5.92 -18.41
N LEU A 466 9.56 5.78 -19.58
CA LEU A 466 9.37 4.47 -20.20
C LEU A 466 10.69 3.97 -20.84
N PRO A 467 11.09 2.71 -20.59
CA PRO A 467 12.26 2.12 -21.26
C PRO A 467 11.96 1.75 -22.72
N ILE A 468 10.69 1.55 -23.08
CA ILE A 468 10.22 1.21 -24.43
C ILE A 468 9.91 2.51 -25.17
N LYS A 469 10.73 2.83 -26.19
CA LYS A 469 10.65 4.09 -26.95
C LYS A 469 10.01 3.94 -28.33
N ASN A 470 10.04 2.74 -28.90
CA ASN A 470 9.55 2.49 -30.25
C ASN A 470 8.02 2.46 -30.28
N MET A 471 7.42 3.57 -30.72
CA MET A 471 5.97 3.67 -30.90
C MET A 471 5.53 3.03 -32.21
N ILE A 472 4.36 2.40 -32.21
CA ILE A 472 3.71 1.84 -33.39
C ILE A 472 2.30 2.41 -33.58
N HIS A 473 1.81 2.36 -34.83
CA HIS A 473 0.46 2.74 -35.19
C HIS A 473 -0.51 1.55 -35.13
N LYS A 474 -1.81 1.82 -35.21
CA LYS A 474 -2.87 0.82 -35.07
C LYS A 474 -2.76 -0.33 -36.05
N ASP A 475 -2.41 -0.05 -37.29
CA ASP A 475 -2.22 -1.01 -38.39
C ASP A 475 -1.07 -2.00 -38.15
N GLU A 476 -0.04 -1.58 -37.42
CA GLU A 476 1.13 -2.42 -37.09
C GLU A 476 0.89 -3.32 -35.88
N VAL A 477 -0.09 -3.01 -35.02
CA VAL A 477 -0.34 -3.71 -33.73
C VAL A 477 -0.60 -5.19 -33.93
N LYS A 478 -1.48 -5.53 -34.91
CA LYS A 478 -1.85 -6.91 -35.18
C LYS A 478 -0.66 -7.75 -35.64
N ASP A 479 0.13 -7.21 -36.57
CA ASP A 479 1.29 -7.89 -37.11
C ASP A 479 2.36 -8.08 -36.05
N PHE A 480 2.57 -7.04 -35.21
CA PHE A 480 3.49 -7.15 -34.09
C PHE A 480 3.08 -8.25 -33.09
N LEU A 481 1.81 -8.26 -32.64
CA LEU A 481 1.30 -9.28 -31.69
C LEU A 481 1.29 -10.69 -32.25
N ASN A 482 1.22 -10.87 -33.57
CA ASN A 482 1.28 -12.18 -34.21
C ASN A 482 2.71 -12.73 -34.33
N ASN A 483 3.72 -11.85 -34.24
CA ASN A 483 5.15 -12.17 -34.44
C ASN A 483 5.98 -12.23 -33.14
N ILE A 484 5.31 -12.08 -31.97
CA ILE A 484 5.94 -12.20 -30.65
C ILE A 484 5.50 -13.41 -29.86
#